data_c90c569fd12ff44991eb841c6d9c078d
#
_entry.id   c90c569fd12ff44991eb841c6d9c078d
#
_cell.length_a   1.000
_cell.length_b   1.000
_cell.length_c   1.000
_cell.angle_alpha   90.00
_cell.angle_beta   90.00
_cell.angle_gamma   90.00
#
_symmetry.space_group_name_H-M   'P 1'
#
loop_
_entity.id
_entity.type
_entity.pdbx_description
1 polymer ?
#
loop_
_entity_poly.entity_id
_entity_poly.type
_entity_poly.pdbx_seq_one_letter_code
_entity_poly.pdbx_strand_id
1 'polypeptide(L)'
;LEITKQLCESINFDFVIYDIFGAGELVKEYLQIPGVLSSPIFLIPPEFLETLPFHPNAEIQFQPDETSGKLLYQMEHEFGVKPKNNLQFMHNKGDISLVYTSRYFQPNSDAFGENNIFIGPSISKRKTNVEFPLELLKNKKVIYISMGTLLEGLEPFFNTCIDTFSDFDGIVVMAIGDRNDRSKIKKAPDNFIIASYVPQSEILSEADVFITHGGMNSVHDAIYFNVPFVIIPHDKDQPMIAQRLTELEAAHQLLKEHVNVQTLNEAVTEVLSNEKYKHGIRKLNDSFIECGGTKEAIAVIKSLLNK
;
A
#
# COMPACT_ATOMS: atom_id res chain seq x y z
N LEU A 1 -20.66 -0.48 17.28
CA LEU A 1 -21.94 -1.18 17.38
C LEU A 1 -23.10 -0.25 17.78
N GLU A 2 -22.92 0.71 18.73
CA GLU A 2 -23.98 1.66 19.10
C GLU A 2 -24.49 2.48 17.90
N ILE A 3 -23.58 3.06 17.10
CA ILE A 3 -23.94 3.79 15.88
C ILE A 3 -24.67 2.87 14.89
N THR A 4 -24.22 1.65 14.75
CA THR A 4 -24.88 0.65 13.87
C THR A 4 -26.30 0.37 14.33
N LYS A 5 -26.51 0.18 15.64
CA LYS A 5 -27.82 -0.03 16.25
C LYS A 5 -28.77 1.14 15.98
N GLN A 6 -28.30 2.37 16.15
CA GLN A 6 -29.09 3.59 15.87
C GLN A 6 -29.47 3.69 14.39
N LEU A 7 -28.54 3.38 13.49
CA LEU A 7 -28.83 3.39 12.05
C LEU A 7 -29.88 2.34 11.65
N CYS A 8 -29.90 1.19 12.30
CA CYS A 8 -30.89 0.12 12.04
C CYS A 8 -32.32 0.50 12.41
N GLU A 9 -32.55 1.59 13.19
CA GLU A 9 -33.89 2.10 13.44
C GLU A 9 -34.58 2.65 12.17
N SER A 10 -33.79 3.04 11.16
CA SER A 10 -34.30 3.68 9.94
C SER A 10 -33.76 3.06 8.64
N ILE A 11 -32.74 2.22 8.71
CA ILE A 11 -32.05 1.66 7.55
C ILE A 11 -31.96 0.14 7.69
N ASN A 12 -32.37 -0.59 6.64
CA ASN A 12 -32.07 -2.01 6.49
C ASN A 12 -30.81 -2.15 5.61
N PHE A 13 -29.83 -2.90 6.08
CA PHE A 13 -28.60 -3.16 5.36
C PHE A 13 -28.66 -4.56 4.72
N ASP A 14 -28.30 -4.65 3.44
CA ASP A 14 -28.25 -5.92 2.71
C ASP A 14 -26.88 -6.62 2.87
N PHE A 15 -25.82 -5.85 3.05
CA PHE A 15 -24.46 -6.31 3.29
C PHE A 15 -23.61 -5.20 3.92
N VAL A 16 -22.42 -5.54 4.39
CA VAL A 16 -21.44 -4.57 4.92
C VAL A 16 -20.10 -4.75 4.23
N ILE A 17 -19.45 -3.62 3.87
CA ILE A 17 -18.05 -3.60 3.39
C ILE A 17 -17.20 -2.99 4.49
N TYR A 18 -16.08 -3.63 4.81
CA TYR A 18 -15.18 -3.18 5.87
C TYR A 18 -13.71 -3.46 5.53
N ASP A 19 -12.85 -2.70 6.17
CA ASP A 19 -11.40 -2.83 6.06
C ASP A 19 -10.87 -4.04 6.83
N ILE A 20 -9.63 -4.41 6.56
CA ILE A 20 -8.93 -5.52 7.24
C ILE A 20 -8.78 -5.26 8.76
N PHE A 21 -8.75 -3.99 9.18
CA PHE A 21 -8.66 -3.58 10.57
C PHE A 21 -9.99 -3.07 11.12
N GLY A 22 -10.17 -3.21 12.45
CA GLY A 22 -11.30 -2.62 13.18
C GLY A 22 -12.44 -3.60 13.45
N ALA A 23 -13.64 -3.07 13.63
CA ALA A 23 -14.81 -3.81 14.11
C ALA A 23 -15.75 -4.32 13.00
N GLY A 24 -15.29 -4.35 11.74
CA GLY A 24 -16.16 -4.67 10.60
C GLY A 24 -16.79 -6.06 10.65
N GLU A 25 -16.02 -7.08 11.00
CA GLU A 25 -16.52 -8.45 11.17
C GLU A 25 -17.56 -8.56 12.30
N LEU A 26 -17.39 -7.78 13.38
CA LEU A 26 -18.35 -7.75 14.47
C LEU A 26 -19.65 -7.02 14.09
N VAL A 27 -19.58 -6.00 13.25
CA VAL A 27 -20.79 -5.36 12.67
C VAL A 27 -21.55 -6.35 11.81
N LYS A 28 -20.86 -7.10 10.95
CA LYS A 28 -21.45 -8.19 10.16
C LYS A 28 -22.14 -9.22 11.06
N GLU A 29 -21.47 -9.68 12.13
CA GLU A 29 -22.02 -10.64 13.07
C GLU A 29 -23.26 -10.10 13.81
N TYR A 30 -23.23 -8.82 14.20
CA TYR A 30 -24.38 -8.15 14.83
C TYR A 30 -25.59 -8.04 13.91
N LEU A 31 -25.35 -7.65 12.66
CA LEU A 31 -26.43 -7.46 11.67
C LEU A 31 -26.93 -8.76 11.04
N GLN A 32 -26.21 -9.87 11.17
CA GLN A 32 -26.48 -11.15 10.54
C GLN A 32 -26.64 -11.05 9.00
N ILE A 33 -25.78 -10.24 8.38
CA ILE A 33 -25.79 -9.99 6.93
C ILE A 33 -24.44 -10.37 6.31
N PRO A 34 -24.36 -10.55 4.97
CA PRO A 34 -23.11 -10.80 4.29
C PRO A 34 -22.07 -9.70 4.50
N GLY A 35 -20.80 -10.09 4.63
CA GLY A 35 -19.68 -9.19 4.80
C GLY A 35 -18.65 -9.30 3.69
N VAL A 36 -18.25 -8.16 3.14
CA VAL A 36 -17.20 -8.04 2.14
C VAL A 36 -15.99 -7.38 2.76
N LEU A 37 -14.88 -8.11 2.80
CA LEU A 37 -13.60 -7.54 3.21
C LEU A 37 -13.00 -6.73 2.06
N SER A 38 -12.61 -5.50 2.33
CA SER A 38 -11.85 -4.63 1.42
C SER A 38 -10.40 -4.63 1.87
N SER A 39 -9.51 -5.33 1.14
CA SER A 39 -8.09 -5.45 1.49
C SER A 39 -7.20 -4.62 0.57
N PRO A 40 -6.72 -3.45 1.03
CA PRO A 40 -5.83 -2.59 0.25
C PRO A 40 -4.36 -3.03 0.26
N ILE A 41 -4.04 -4.05 1.04
CA ILE A 41 -2.69 -4.62 1.19
C ILE A 41 -2.71 -6.11 0.83
N PHE A 42 -1.54 -6.74 0.80
CA PHE A 42 -1.45 -8.19 0.66
C PHE A 42 -2.25 -8.90 1.75
N LEU A 43 -2.88 -10.01 1.37
CA LEU A 43 -3.42 -10.93 2.35
C LEU A 43 -2.26 -11.58 3.12
N ILE A 44 -2.45 -11.73 4.42
CA ILE A 44 -1.46 -12.36 5.29
C ILE A 44 -1.74 -13.87 5.32
N PRO A 45 -0.76 -14.71 4.95
CA PRO A 45 -0.92 -16.15 5.00
C PRO A 45 -1.27 -16.65 6.42
N PRO A 46 -2.15 -17.65 6.54
CA PRO A 46 -2.57 -18.17 7.84
C PRO A 46 -1.40 -18.58 8.76
N GLU A 47 -0.38 -19.22 8.19
CA GLU A 47 0.83 -19.63 8.91
C GLU A 47 1.62 -18.45 9.49
N PHE A 48 1.61 -17.30 8.82
CA PHE A 48 2.22 -16.09 9.35
C PHE A 48 1.38 -15.45 10.46
N LEU A 49 0.04 -15.49 10.33
CA LEU A 49 -0.86 -15.03 11.40
C LEU A 49 -0.62 -15.77 12.71
N GLU A 50 -0.27 -17.06 12.66
CA GLU A 50 0.04 -17.87 13.83
C GLU A 50 1.29 -17.41 14.58
N THR A 51 2.20 -16.73 13.92
CA THR A 51 3.43 -16.17 14.53
C THR A 51 3.21 -14.83 15.22
N LEU A 52 2.06 -14.18 14.98
CA LEU A 52 1.80 -12.85 15.54
C LEU A 52 1.50 -12.96 17.06
N PRO A 53 1.96 -11.98 17.88
CA PRO A 53 1.75 -11.99 19.32
C PRO A 53 0.27 -11.90 19.75
N PHE A 54 -0.62 -11.58 18.81
CA PHE A 54 -2.08 -11.51 19.04
C PHE A 54 -2.81 -12.80 18.69
N HIS A 55 -2.11 -13.80 18.14
CA HIS A 55 -2.72 -15.08 17.80
C HIS A 55 -3.08 -15.86 19.08
N PRO A 56 -4.20 -16.60 19.12
CA PRO A 56 -4.62 -17.36 20.32
C PRO A 56 -3.59 -18.37 20.81
N ASN A 57 -2.75 -18.89 19.92
CA ASN A 57 -1.69 -19.85 20.23
C ASN A 57 -0.34 -19.19 20.52
N ALA A 58 -0.25 -17.84 20.54
CA ALA A 58 1.00 -17.16 20.85
C ALA A 58 1.42 -17.44 22.30
N GLU A 59 2.73 -17.57 22.55
CA GLU A 59 3.29 -17.77 23.89
C GLU A 59 2.94 -16.62 24.85
N ILE A 60 2.87 -15.39 24.33
CA ILE A 60 2.46 -14.21 25.07
C ILE A 60 1.07 -13.83 24.62
N GLN A 61 0.06 -14.10 25.44
CA GLN A 61 -1.31 -13.68 25.17
C GLN A 61 -1.54 -12.26 25.66
N PHE A 62 -2.14 -11.45 24.79
CA PHE A 62 -2.61 -10.12 25.18
C PHE A 62 -3.76 -10.26 26.19
N GLN A 63 -3.56 -9.70 27.40
CA GLN A 63 -4.61 -9.59 28.41
C GLN A 63 -5.26 -8.22 28.28
N PRO A 64 -6.60 -8.15 28.11
CA PRO A 64 -7.27 -6.88 28.05
C PRO A 64 -7.10 -6.12 29.40
N ASP A 65 -6.84 -4.83 29.32
CA ASP A 65 -6.89 -3.95 30.49
C ASP A 65 -8.34 -3.80 31.00
N GLU A 66 -8.52 -3.10 32.14
CA GLU A 66 -9.84 -2.94 32.75
C GLU A 66 -10.84 -2.25 31.80
N THR A 67 -10.40 -1.29 31.00
CA THR A 67 -11.23 -0.58 30.02
C THR A 67 -11.66 -1.50 28.89
N SER A 68 -10.72 -2.21 28.30
CA SER A 68 -10.99 -3.19 27.25
C SER A 68 -11.91 -4.31 27.73
N GLY A 69 -11.71 -4.78 28.98
CA GLY A 69 -12.56 -5.79 29.61
C GLY A 69 -14.01 -5.33 29.76
N LYS A 70 -14.26 -4.08 30.17
CA LYS A 70 -15.60 -3.48 30.25
C LYS A 70 -16.26 -3.38 28.88
N LEU A 71 -15.51 -2.96 27.85
CA LEU A 71 -16.02 -2.87 26.48
C LEU A 71 -16.40 -4.25 25.93
N LEU A 72 -15.56 -5.25 26.13
CA LEU A 72 -15.84 -6.63 25.70
C LEU A 72 -17.11 -7.18 26.39
N TYR A 73 -17.25 -6.92 27.71
CA TYR A 73 -18.46 -7.31 28.44
C TYR A 73 -19.72 -6.63 27.87
N GLN A 74 -19.64 -5.31 27.60
CA GLN A 74 -20.74 -4.56 26.99
C GLN A 74 -21.11 -5.11 25.62
N MET A 75 -20.13 -5.41 24.76
CA MET A 75 -20.36 -5.98 23.43
C MET A 75 -21.12 -7.31 23.53
N GLU A 76 -20.75 -8.19 24.42
CA GLU A 76 -21.41 -9.49 24.61
C GLU A 76 -22.83 -9.33 25.16
N HIS A 77 -23.05 -8.46 26.17
CA HIS A 77 -24.32 -8.38 26.90
C HIS A 77 -25.36 -7.45 26.25
N GLU A 78 -24.91 -6.36 25.60
CA GLU A 78 -25.83 -5.40 24.99
C GLU A 78 -26.06 -5.67 23.50
N PHE A 79 -25.06 -6.21 22.80
CA PHE A 79 -25.12 -6.44 21.36
C PHE A 79 -25.13 -7.92 20.95
N GLY A 80 -24.93 -8.82 21.91
CA GLY A 80 -24.89 -10.27 21.62
C GLY A 80 -23.70 -10.71 20.76
N VAL A 81 -22.67 -9.87 20.65
CA VAL A 81 -21.48 -10.12 19.81
C VAL A 81 -20.25 -10.28 20.70
N LYS A 82 -19.57 -11.40 20.54
CA LYS A 82 -18.35 -11.68 21.28
C LYS A 82 -17.17 -11.86 20.34
N PRO A 83 -16.16 -11.00 20.43
CA PRO A 83 -14.92 -11.20 19.68
C PRO A 83 -14.28 -12.55 20.01
N LYS A 84 -13.90 -13.31 19.00
CA LYS A 84 -13.28 -14.64 19.16
C LYS A 84 -11.89 -14.54 19.78
N ASN A 85 -11.16 -13.48 19.41
CA ASN A 85 -9.82 -13.15 19.92
C ASN A 85 -9.44 -11.73 19.48
N ASN A 86 -8.30 -11.23 19.95
CA ASN A 86 -7.81 -9.91 19.60
C ASN A 86 -7.40 -9.78 18.12
N LEU A 87 -7.03 -10.90 17.49
CA LEU A 87 -6.66 -10.93 16.07
C LEU A 87 -7.83 -10.49 15.17
N GLN A 88 -9.09 -10.73 15.59
CA GLN A 88 -10.29 -10.34 14.85
C GLN A 88 -10.35 -8.82 14.58
N PHE A 89 -9.81 -7.98 15.50
CA PHE A 89 -9.72 -6.53 15.28
C PHE A 89 -8.54 -6.11 14.39
N MET A 90 -7.52 -6.95 14.31
CA MET A 90 -6.31 -6.71 13.53
C MET A 90 -6.37 -7.34 12.14
N HIS A 91 -7.25 -8.31 11.95
CA HIS A 91 -7.38 -9.08 10.72
C HIS A 91 -8.81 -9.60 10.56
N ASN A 92 -9.69 -8.72 10.11
CA ASN A 92 -11.08 -9.07 9.79
C ASN A 92 -11.14 -10.12 8.67
N LYS A 93 -12.19 -10.95 8.70
CA LYS A 93 -12.52 -11.90 7.64
C LYS A 93 -13.87 -11.56 7.02
N GLY A 94 -13.96 -11.64 5.70
CA GLY A 94 -15.23 -11.50 4.95
C GLY A 94 -15.76 -12.85 4.50
N ASP A 95 -17.02 -12.91 4.09
CA ASP A 95 -17.56 -14.03 3.29
C ASP A 95 -16.88 -14.04 1.93
N ILE A 96 -16.57 -12.83 1.41
CA ILE A 96 -15.72 -12.57 0.26
C ILE A 96 -14.71 -11.49 0.63
N SER A 97 -13.49 -11.61 0.11
CA SER A 97 -12.45 -10.59 0.22
C SER A 97 -12.18 -9.99 -1.17
N LEU A 98 -12.32 -8.69 -1.31
CA LEU A 98 -11.87 -7.94 -2.48
C LEU A 98 -10.43 -7.47 -2.22
N VAL A 99 -9.47 -8.03 -2.95
CA VAL A 99 -8.05 -7.76 -2.76
C VAL A 99 -7.58 -6.84 -3.89
N TYR A 100 -7.10 -5.65 -3.55
CA TYR A 100 -6.74 -4.61 -4.52
C TYR A 100 -5.35 -4.82 -5.12
N THR A 101 -5.03 -6.07 -5.44
CA THR A 101 -3.82 -6.45 -6.17
C THR A 101 -4.10 -7.62 -7.09
N SER A 102 -3.11 -8.09 -7.85
CA SER A 102 -3.23 -9.31 -8.64
C SER A 102 -2.79 -10.55 -7.85
N ARG A 103 -3.32 -11.72 -8.24
CA ARG A 103 -2.84 -13.00 -7.71
C ARG A 103 -1.35 -13.22 -7.99
N TYR A 104 -0.86 -12.71 -9.12
CA TYR A 104 0.56 -12.78 -9.49
C TYR A 104 1.45 -11.94 -8.55
N PHE A 105 0.99 -10.75 -8.13
CA PHE A 105 1.75 -9.91 -7.20
C PHE A 105 1.64 -10.39 -5.75
N GLN A 106 0.52 -10.99 -5.36
CA GLN A 106 0.31 -11.53 -4.01
C GLN A 106 1.33 -12.64 -3.69
N PRO A 107 2.16 -12.51 -2.62
CA PRO A 107 2.99 -13.60 -2.12
C PRO A 107 2.13 -14.79 -1.69
N ASN A 108 2.60 -16.00 -1.92
CA ASN A 108 1.93 -17.25 -1.52
C ASN A 108 0.45 -17.30 -1.95
N SER A 109 0.13 -16.82 -3.15
CA SER A 109 -1.26 -16.65 -3.60
C SER A 109 -2.08 -17.95 -3.61
N ASP A 110 -1.43 -19.11 -3.72
CA ASP A 110 -2.08 -20.42 -3.69
C ASP A 110 -2.64 -20.81 -2.30
N ALA A 111 -2.17 -20.14 -1.24
CA ALA A 111 -2.73 -20.32 0.11
C ALA A 111 -4.13 -19.71 0.28
N PHE A 112 -4.58 -18.89 -0.68
CA PHE A 112 -5.86 -18.16 -0.59
C PHE A 112 -6.89 -18.77 -1.54
N GLY A 113 -7.98 -19.28 -0.95
CA GLY A 113 -9.09 -19.91 -1.68
C GLY A 113 -9.90 -18.94 -2.55
N GLU A 114 -10.93 -19.46 -3.21
CA GLU A 114 -11.75 -18.77 -4.20
C GLU A 114 -12.55 -17.57 -3.67
N ASN A 115 -12.77 -17.50 -2.36
CA ASN A 115 -13.46 -16.37 -1.72
C ASN A 115 -12.58 -15.10 -1.69
N ASN A 116 -11.29 -15.20 -2.04
CA ASN A 116 -10.39 -14.07 -2.14
C ASN A 116 -10.26 -13.65 -3.61
N ILE A 117 -10.98 -12.61 -3.97
CA ILE A 117 -11.09 -12.11 -5.34
C ILE A 117 -10.04 -11.00 -5.55
N PHE A 118 -9.05 -11.29 -6.38
CA PHE A 118 -7.98 -10.36 -6.72
C PHE A 118 -8.46 -9.47 -7.87
N ILE A 119 -8.90 -8.26 -7.52
CA ILE A 119 -9.52 -7.33 -8.48
C ILE A 119 -8.54 -6.36 -9.13
N GLY A 120 -7.25 -6.42 -8.75
CA GLY A 120 -6.27 -5.42 -9.16
C GLY A 120 -6.41 -4.09 -8.40
N PRO A 121 -5.46 -3.17 -8.57
CA PRO A 121 -5.46 -1.89 -7.88
C PRO A 121 -6.59 -0.97 -8.36
N SER A 122 -7.13 -0.16 -7.43
CA SER A 122 -8.08 0.91 -7.76
C SER A 122 -7.31 2.17 -8.14
N ILE A 123 -6.87 2.25 -9.40
CA ILE A 123 -6.15 3.42 -9.90
C ILE A 123 -7.16 4.40 -10.51
N SER A 124 -7.20 5.60 -9.97
CA SER A 124 -8.00 6.69 -10.54
C SER A 124 -7.09 7.83 -11.00
N LYS A 125 -7.41 8.42 -12.14
CA LYS A 125 -6.79 9.70 -12.53
C LYS A 125 -7.25 10.77 -11.53
N ARG A 126 -6.49 10.97 -10.48
CA ARG A 126 -6.74 12.04 -9.51
C ARG A 126 -6.40 13.36 -10.20
N LYS A 127 -7.38 14.22 -10.40
CA LYS A 127 -7.08 15.60 -10.76
C LYS A 127 -6.44 16.25 -9.53
N THR A 128 -5.15 16.48 -9.59
CA THR A 128 -4.45 17.27 -8.57
C THR A 128 -4.54 18.75 -9.01
N ASN A 129 -4.92 19.62 -8.08
CA ASN A 129 -4.87 21.07 -8.29
C ASN A 129 -3.46 21.63 -8.02
N VAL A 130 -2.44 20.78 -8.08
CA VAL A 130 -1.04 21.17 -7.85
C VAL A 130 -0.49 21.66 -9.20
N GLU A 131 -0.15 22.94 -9.27
CA GLU A 131 0.61 23.46 -10.40
C GLU A 131 2.01 22.84 -10.37
N PHE A 132 2.39 22.18 -11.46
CA PHE A 132 3.68 21.53 -11.61
C PHE A 132 4.15 21.68 -13.07
N PRO A 133 5.42 22.01 -13.31
CA PRO A 133 5.96 22.24 -14.66
C PRO A 133 6.25 20.91 -15.40
N LEU A 134 5.20 20.17 -15.74
CA LEU A 134 5.29 18.86 -16.40
C LEU A 134 6.03 18.92 -17.75
N GLU A 135 6.02 20.08 -18.40
CA GLU A 135 6.73 20.30 -19.65
C GLU A 135 8.25 20.14 -19.54
N LEU A 136 8.82 20.36 -18.34
CA LEU A 136 10.26 20.16 -18.07
C LEU A 136 10.67 18.68 -18.08
N LEU A 137 9.71 17.75 -17.90
CA LEU A 137 9.97 16.32 -17.87
C LEU A 137 10.02 15.71 -19.28
N LYS A 138 9.36 16.33 -20.26
CA LYS A 138 9.21 15.80 -21.62
C LYS A 138 10.56 15.59 -22.31
N ASN A 139 10.73 14.39 -22.88
CA ASN A 139 11.96 14.00 -23.60
C ASN A 139 13.24 14.06 -22.73
N LYS A 140 13.09 13.95 -21.43
CA LYS A 140 14.19 13.86 -20.47
C LYS A 140 14.15 12.52 -19.77
N LYS A 141 15.29 12.05 -19.23
CA LYS A 141 15.30 11.02 -18.23
C LYS A 141 14.80 11.58 -16.90
N VAL A 142 13.93 10.87 -16.23
CA VAL A 142 13.29 11.36 -15.00
C VAL A 142 13.47 10.35 -13.87
N ILE A 143 14.12 10.81 -12.79
CA ILE A 143 14.14 10.12 -11.50
C ILE A 143 13.04 10.74 -10.64
N TYR A 144 12.07 9.93 -10.21
CA TYR A 144 11.09 10.36 -9.22
C TYR A 144 11.47 9.83 -7.83
N ILE A 145 11.41 10.68 -6.80
CA ILE A 145 11.75 10.36 -5.41
C ILE A 145 10.58 10.74 -4.52
N SER A 146 10.01 9.76 -3.81
CA SER A 146 8.99 10.00 -2.79
C SER A 146 9.00 8.90 -1.74
N MET A 147 9.18 9.30 -0.49
CA MET A 147 9.18 8.40 0.67
C MET A 147 7.81 8.37 1.38
N GLY A 148 6.75 8.79 0.67
CA GLY A 148 5.40 8.87 1.21
C GLY A 148 5.18 10.10 2.11
N THR A 149 4.05 10.09 2.85
CA THR A 149 3.60 11.27 3.61
C THR A 149 3.72 11.12 5.12
N LEU A 150 4.08 9.93 5.61
CA LEU A 150 4.11 9.62 7.05
C LEU A 150 5.51 9.64 7.64
N LEU A 151 6.55 9.41 6.84
CA LEU A 151 7.93 9.41 7.29
C LEU A 151 8.43 10.84 7.54
N GLU A 152 9.20 10.98 8.62
CA GLU A 152 9.80 12.23 9.06
C GLU A 152 11.29 12.06 9.35
N GLY A 153 12.04 13.17 9.44
CA GLY A 153 13.48 13.14 9.70
C GLY A 153 14.30 12.62 8.51
N LEU A 154 13.77 12.72 7.29
CA LEU A 154 14.40 12.23 6.06
C LEU A 154 15.30 13.27 5.37
N GLU A 155 15.55 14.42 5.98
CA GLU A 155 16.41 15.46 5.41
C GLU A 155 17.82 14.94 5.06
N PRO A 156 18.46 14.07 5.87
CA PRO A 156 19.75 13.46 5.49
C PRO A 156 19.65 12.60 4.22
N PHE A 157 18.56 11.83 4.06
CA PHE A 157 18.31 11.04 2.85
C PHE A 157 18.15 11.94 1.62
N PHE A 158 17.32 12.99 1.72
CA PHE A 158 17.12 13.93 0.61
C PHE A 158 18.41 14.66 0.25
N ASN A 159 19.26 14.99 1.24
CA ASN A 159 20.57 15.56 0.99
C ASN A 159 21.51 14.57 0.28
N THR A 160 21.46 13.29 0.64
CA THR A 160 22.19 12.23 -0.08
C THR A 160 21.72 12.13 -1.53
N CYS A 161 20.39 12.21 -1.79
CA CYS A 161 19.85 12.22 -3.16
C CYS A 161 20.38 13.40 -3.98
N ILE A 162 20.44 14.60 -3.38
CA ILE A 162 20.99 15.79 -4.05
C ILE A 162 22.47 15.57 -4.38
N ASP A 163 23.27 15.09 -3.43
CA ASP A 163 24.69 14.82 -3.67
C ASP A 163 24.92 13.74 -4.75
N THR A 164 24.01 12.74 -4.80
CA THR A 164 24.11 11.61 -5.76
C THR A 164 23.77 12.04 -7.18
N PHE A 165 22.73 12.84 -7.35
CA PHE A 165 22.16 13.11 -8.67
C PHE A 165 22.40 14.55 -9.16
N SER A 166 23.35 15.28 -8.55
CA SER A 166 23.71 16.65 -8.97
C SER A 166 24.09 16.75 -10.44
N ASP A 167 24.79 15.75 -10.95
CA ASP A 167 25.31 15.71 -12.32
C ASP A 167 24.47 14.77 -13.23
N PHE A 168 23.26 14.38 -12.78
CA PHE A 168 22.40 13.52 -13.59
C PHE A 168 21.93 14.25 -14.86
N ASP A 169 22.13 13.61 -16.01
CA ASP A 169 21.67 14.12 -17.32
C ASP A 169 20.16 13.84 -17.50
N GLY A 170 19.34 14.61 -16.79
CA GLY A 170 17.89 14.48 -16.76
C GLY A 170 17.26 15.39 -15.73
N ILE A 171 16.06 15.04 -15.26
CA ILE A 171 15.35 15.75 -14.20
C ILE A 171 15.13 14.85 -13.00
N VAL A 172 15.35 15.37 -11.81
CA VAL A 172 15.04 14.70 -10.54
C VAL A 172 13.86 15.41 -9.89
N VAL A 173 12.73 14.73 -9.77
CA VAL A 173 11.57 15.23 -9.04
C VAL A 173 11.59 14.65 -7.65
N MET A 174 11.58 15.48 -6.61
CA MET A 174 11.66 15.05 -5.22
C MET A 174 10.50 15.58 -4.40
N ALA A 175 9.57 14.70 -4.00
CA ALA A 175 8.45 14.99 -3.12
C ALA A 175 8.88 14.72 -1.66
N ILE A 176 9.04 15.79 -0.87
CA ILE A 176 9.60 15.69 0.49
C ILE A 176 8.54 15.51 1.58
N GLY A 177 7.25 15.72 1.27
CA GLY A 177 6.15 15.74 2.27
C GLY A 177 6.20 16.97 3.19
N ASP A 178 5.16 17.14 4.00
CA ASP A 178 5.09 18.29 4.94
C ASP A 178 5.76 18.01 6.29
N ARG A 179 6.12 16.75 6.57
CA ARG A 179 6.75 16.36 7.84
C ARG A 179 8.26 16.56 7.88
N ASN A 180 8.87 16.90 6.73
CA ASN A 180 10.30 17.11 6.60
C ASN A 180 10.59 18.61 6.44
N ASP A 181 11.60 19.09 7.14
CA ASP A 181 11.96 20.51 7.19
C ASP A 181 12.75 20.91 5.94
N ARG A 182 12.10 21.64 5.04
CA ARG A 182 12.73 22.14 3.80
C ARG A 182 13.99 22.95 4.05
N SER A 183 14.11 23.65 5.18
CA SER A 183 15.27 24.49 5.50
C SER A 183 16.54 23.68 5.82
N LYS A 184 16.39 22.39 6.18
CA LYS A 184 17.49 21.46 6.43
C LYS A 184 17.94 20.70 5.18
N ILE A 185 17.21 20.86 4.09
CA ILE A 185 17.55 20.26 2.79
C ILE A 185 18.42 21.26 2.02
N LYS A 186 19.55 20.79 1.52
CA LYS A 186 20.51 21.58 0.75
C LYS A 186 19.87 22.28 -0.43
N LYS A 187 20.52 23.36 -0.89
CA LYS A 187 20.19 23.94 -2.20
C LYS A 187 20.54 22.89 -3.27
N ALA A 188 19.55 22.54 -4.08
CA ALA A 188 19.74 21.61 -5.18
C ALA A 188 20.14 22.35 -6.47
N PRO A 189 20.84 21.65 -7.40
CA PRO A 189 21.08 22.14 -8.76
C PRO A 189 19.79 22.30 -9.58
N ASP A 190 19.92 22.91 -10.75
CA ASP A 190 18.78 23.26 -11.62
C ASP A 190 18.06 22.03 -12.25
N ASN A 191 18.71 20.86 -12.21
CA ASN A 191 18.09 19.61 -12.64
C ASN A 191 17.13 18.99 -11.58
N PHE A 192 16.95 19.63 -10.42
CA PHE A 192 16.02 19.19 -9.38
C PHE A 192 14.75 20.05 -9.34
N ILE A 193 13.60 19.38 -9.20
CA ILE A 193 12.32 19.98 -8.81
C ILE A 193 11.93 19.41 -7.46
N ILE A 194 11.96 20.24 -6.41
CA ILE A 194 11.69 19.83 -5.02
C ILE A 194 10.42 20.54 -4.55
N ALA A 195 9.43 19.75 -4.09
CA ALA A 195 8.19 20.25 -3.52
C ALA A 195 7.70 19.36 -2.38
N SER A 196 6.83 19.88 -1.50
CA SER A 196 6.17 19.06 -0.48
C SER A 196 5.26 18.01 -1.11
N TYR A 197 4.45 18.43 -2.09
CA TYR A 197 3.55 17.57 -2.85
C TYR A 197 3.70 17.80 -4.35
N VAL A 198 3.53 16.73 -5.10
CA VAL A 198 3.63 16.74 -6.56
C VAL A 198 2.49 15.89 -7.16
N PRO A 199 2.11 16.12 -8.41
CA PRO A 199 1.10 15.29 -9.10
C PRO A 199 1.70 13.92 -9.48
N GLN A 200 1.70 12.98 -8.54
CA GLN A 200 2.39 11.68 -8.65
C GLN A 200 2.08 10.92 -9.94
N SER A 201 0.79 10.84 -10.32
CA SER A 201 0.38 10.08 -11.51
C SER A 201 0.95 10.67 -12.80
N GLU A 202 0.96 11.98 -12.90
CA GLU A 202 1.49 12.71 -14.05
C GLU A 202 3.01 12.59 -14.13
N ILE A 203 3.70 12.60 -12.97
CA ILE A 203 5.15 12.42 -12.93
C ILE A 203 5.52 10.97 -13.25
N LEU A 204 4.80 9.99 -12.69
CA LEU A 204 5.05 8.57 -12.99
C LEU A 204 4.83 8.24 -14.47
N SER A 205 3.97 8.98 -15.19
CA SER A 205 3.81 8.78 -16.63
C SER A 205 5.04 9.18 -17.45
N GLU A 206 5.95 9.99 -16.87
CA GLU A 206 7.19 10.46 -17.50
C GLU A 206 8.45 9.89 -16.81
N ALA A 207 8.30 9.18 -15.70
CA ALA A 207 9.42 8.69 -14.90
C ALA A 207 10.05 7.41 -15.49
N ASP A 208 11.39 7.33 -15.42
CA ASP A 208 12.16 6.14 -15.81
C ASP A 208 12.46 5.23 -14.61
N VAL A 209 12.53 5.79 -13.41
CA VAL A 209 12.75 5.07 -12.15
C VAL A 209 12.10 5.80 -10.99
N PHE A 210 11.55 5.04 -10.05
CA PHE A 210 10.95 5.55 -8.82
C PHE A 210 11.70 5.10 -7.58
N ILE A 211 12.28 6.05 -6.84
CA ILE A 211 12.91 5.81 -5.54
C ILE A 211 11.85 6.01 -4.46
N THR A 212 11.52 4.95 -3.72
CA THR A 212 10.39 4.97 -2.78
C THR A 212 10.61 4.05 -1.57
N HIS A 213 9.86 4.32 -0.49
CA HIS A 213 9.80 3.44 0.69
C HIS A 213 8.98 2.15 0.45
N GLY A 214 8.19 2.09 -0.63
CA GLY A 214 7.40 0.89 -0.97
C GLY A 214 5.99 0.83 -0.38
N GLY A 215 5.37 1.96 -0.07
CA GLY A 215 3.95 1.97 0.32
C GLY A 215 3.05 1.48 -0.81
N MET A 216 2.13 0.56 -0.52
CA MET A 216 1.33 -0.19 -1.52
C MET A 216 0.66 0.70 -2.56
N ASN A 217 0.05 1.82 -2.17
CA ASN A 217 -0.62 2.72 -3.11
C ASN A 217 0.35 3.30 -4.15
N SER A 218 1.53 3.78 -3.71
CA SER A 218 2.54 4.33 -4.63
C SER A 218 3.16 3.25 -5.50
N VAL A 219 3.28 2.02 -4.98
CA VAL A 219 3.74 0.86 -5.75
C VAL A 219 2.73 0.51 -6.84
N HIS A 220 1.45 0.48 -6.53
CA HIS A 220 0.39 0.25 -7.52
C HIS A 220 0.39 1.31 -8.62
N ASP A 221 0.50 2.59 -8.25
CA ASP A 221 0.57 3.68 -9.22
C ASP A 221 1.77 3.49 -10.17
N ALA A 222 2.95 3.20 -9.63
CA ALA A 222 4.16 3.04 -10.45
C ALA A 222 4.11 1.78 -11.34
N ILE A 223 3.56 0.67 -10.86
CA ILE A 223 3.32 -0.53 -11.69
C ILE A 223 2.40 -0.19 -12.87
N TYR A 224 1.32 0.55 -12.62
CA TYR A 224 0.39 0.97 -13.68
C TYR A 224 1.07 1.78 -14.78
N PHE A 225 2.04 2.63 -14.44
CA PHE A 225 2.83 3.41 -15.39
C PHE A 225 4.09 2.68 -15.91
N ASN A 226 4.31 1.41 -15.52
CA ASN A 226 5.48 0.61 -15.89
C ASN A 226 6.82 1.22 -15.43
N VAL A 227 6.84 1.86 -14.27
CA VAL A 227 8.04 2.48 -13.70
C VAL A 227 8.70 1.52 -12.71
N PRO A 228 9.93 1.04 -12.97
CA PRO A 228 10.65 0.17 -12.06
C PRO A 228 11.19 0.96 -10.84
N PHE A 229 11.60 0.23 -9.80
CA PHE A 229 11.89 0.82 -8.51
C PHE A 229 13.35 0.70 -8.08
N VAL A 230 13.83 1.72 -7.35
CA VAL A 230 14.77 1.54 -6.24
C VAL A 230 13.96 1.64 -4.96
N ILE A 231 13.82 0.53 -4.23
CA ILE A 231 12.93 0.45 -3.08
C ILE A 231 13.71 0.39 -1.77
N ILE A 232 13.37 1.28 -0.82
CA ILE A 232 14.04 1.47 0.46
C ILE A 232 13.01 1.30 1.58
N PRO A 233 12.69 0.05 1.96
CA PRO A 233 11.66 -0.23 2.95
C PRO A 233 12.09 0.24 4.35
N HIS A 234 11.14 0.76 5.12
CA HIS A 234 11.31 1.22 6.49
C HIS A 234 10.62 0.32 7.51
N ASP A 235 9.29 0.18 7.42
CA ASP A 235 8.49 -0.56 8.40
C ASP A 235 7.18 -1.11 7.79
N LYS A 236 6.34 -1.70 8.63
CA LYS A 236 4.99 -2.22 8.31
C LYS A 236 5.02 -3.28 7.20
N ASP A 237 4.25 -3.05 6.14
CA ASP A 237 4.11 -3.92 4.97
C ASP A 237 5.22 -3.73 3.92
N GLN A 238 6.00 -2.65 4.04
CA GLN A 238 7.01 -2.25 3.05
C GLN A 238 8.10 -3.33 2.82
N PRO A 239 8.66 -4.01 3.85
CA PRO A 239 9.64 -5.06 3.63
C PRO A 239 9.11 -6.23 2.79
N MET A 240 7.85 -6.63 3.01
CA MET A 240 7.21 -7.71 2.25
C MET A 240 6.96 -7.28 0.80
N ILE A 241 6.53 -6.04 0.60
CA ILE A 241 6.33 -5.47 -0.74
C ILE A 241 7.66 -5.38 -1.49
N ALA A 242 8.72 -4.89 -0.82
CA ALA A 242 10.05 -4.75 -1.40
C ALA A 242 10.64 -6.11 -1.79
N GLN A 243 10.54 -7.10 -0.92
CA GLN A 243 10.95 -8.46 -1.21
C GLN A 243 10.22 -9.01 -2.45
N ARG A 244 8.89 -8.86 -2.49
CA ARG A 244 8.09 -9.37 -3.60
C ARG A 244 8.42 -8.70 -4.92
N LEU A 245 8.62 -7.38 -4.96
CA LEU A 245 9.06 -6.66 -6.15
C LEU A 245 10.45 -7.09 -6.63
N THR A 246 11.34 -7.40 -5.69
CA THR A 246 12.69 -7.89 -6.00
C THR A 246 12.65 -9.30 -6.58
N GLU A 247 11.85 -10.22 -6.01
CA GLU A 247 11.62 -11.56 -6.54
C GLU A 247 11.06 -11.55 -7.96
N LEU A 248 10.22 -10.55 -8.27
CA LEU A 248 9.60 -10.36 -9.59
C LEU A 248 10.45 -9.51 -10.54
N GLU A 249 11.69 -9.22 -10.17
CA GLU A 249 12.63 -8.41 -10.97
C GLU A 249 12.08 -7.02 -11.35
N ALA A 250 11.19 -6.45 -10.55
CA ALA A 250 10.62 -5.12 -10.75
C ALA A 250 11.33 -4.02 -9.96
N ALA A 251 12.10 -4.39 -8.92
CA ALA A 251 12.80 -3.46 -8.03
C ALA A 251 14.23 -3.89 -7.72
N HIS A 252 15.09 -2.89 -7.49
CA HIS A 252 16.34 -3.03 -6.76
C HIS A 252 16.10 -2.59 -5.32
N GLN A 253 16.21 -3.53 -4.36
CA GLN A 253 16.05 -3.22 -2.95
C GLN A 253 17.36 -2.72 -2.36
N LEU A 254 17.31 -1.57 -1.66
CA LEU A 254 18.40 -1.02 -0.89
C LEU A 254 17.98 -0.88 0.58
N LEU A 255 18.75 -1.44 1.50
CA LEU A 255 18.47 -1.30 2.92
C LEU A 255 18.77 0.12 3.37
N LYS A 256 17.92 0.70 4.21
CA LYS A 256 18.03 2.11 4.66
C LYS A 256 19.38 2.42 5.34
N GLU A 257 19.96 1.43 6.04
CA GLU A 257 21.26 1.54 6.71
C GLU A 257 22.44 1.59 5.72
N HIS A 258 22.22 1.15 4.49
CA HIS A 258 23.25 1.12 3.44
C HIS A 258 23.12 2.27 2.45
N VAL A 259 22.16 3.19 2.64
CA VAL A 259 21.96 4.31 1.74
C VAL A 259 23.08 5.33 1.88
N ASN A 260 23.82 5.52 0.80
CA ASN A 260 24.81 6.55 0.62
C ASN A 260 24.92 6.94 -0.87
N VAL A 261 25.75 7.92 -1.20
CA VAL A 261 25.90 8.43 -2.58
C VAL A 261 26.28 7.32 -3.55
N GLN A 262 27.21 6.45 -3.18
CA GLN A 262 27.68 5.37 -4.05
C GLN A 262 26.58 4.32 -4.28
N THR A 263 26.02 3.77 -3.20
CA THR A 263 25.03 2.68 -3.29
C THR A 263 23.74 3.13 -3.97
N LEU A 264 23.32 4.39 -3.76
CA LEU A 264 22.14 4.94 -4.40
C LEU A 264 22.38 5.16 -5.92
N ASN A 265 23.55 5.65 -6.30
CA ASN A 265 23.91 5.79 -7.71
C ASN A 265 24.01 4.43 -8.42
N GLU A 266 24.64 3.44 -7.78
CA GLU A 266 24.74 2.08 -8.31
C GLU A 266 23.34 1.47 -8.52
N ALA A 267 22.45 1.60 -7.52
CA ALA A 267 21.07 1.07 -7.60
C ALA A 267 20.26 1.70 -8.74
N VAL A 268 20.30 3.02 -8.87
CA VAL A 268 19.60 3.72 -9.97
C VAL A 268 20.18 3.37 -11.32
N THR A 269 21.51 3.32 -11.45
CA THR A 269 22.19 2.94 -12.69
C THR A 269 21.81 1.51 -13.11
N GLU A 270 21.80 0.57 -12.16
CA GLU A 270 21.39 -0.81 -12.40
C GLU A 270 19.95 -0.89 -12.90
N VAL A 271 19.02 -0.19 -12.25
CA VAL A 271 17.59 -0.21 -12.66
C VAL A 271 17.40 0.42 -14.03
N LEU A 272 18.09 1.51 -14.34
CA LEU A 272 17.96 2.20 -15.63
C LEU A 272 18.60 1.44 -16.79
N SER A 273 19.69 0.68 -16.53
CA SER A 273 20.47 0.01 -17.58
C SER A 273 20.06 -1.45 -17.82
N ASN A 274 19.43 -2.10 -16.86
CA ASN A 274 19.11 -3.52 -16.94
C ASN A 274 17.66 -3.77 -17.31
N GLU A 275 17.43 -4.30 -18.52
CA GLU A 275 16.08 -4.55 -19.07
C GLU A 275 15.24 -5.53 -18.22
N LYS A 276 15.83 -6.32 -17.31
CA LYS A 276 15.06 -7.21 -16.42
C LYS A 276 14.01 -6.47 -15.62
N TYR A 277 14.33 -5.27 -15.12
CA TYR A 277 13.41 -4.46 -14.33
C TYR A 277 12.22 -3.95 -15.14
N LYS A 278 12.47 -3.54 -16.40
CA LYS A 278 11.39 -3.17 -17.31
C LYS A 278 10.51 -4.36 -17.70
N HIS A 279 11.10 -5.55 -17.80
CA HIS A 279 10.34 -6.76 -18.07
C HIS A 279 9.50 -7.20 -16.86
N GLY A 280 10.08 -7.18 -15.65
CA GLY A 280 9.38 -7.51 -14.41
C GLY A 280 8.19 -6.59 -14.15
N ILE A 281 8.38 -5.27 -14.30
CA ILE A 281 7.31 -4.29 -14.08
C ILE A 281 6.18 -4.43 -15.11
N ARG A 282 6.48 -4.74 -16.37
CA ARG A 282 5.46 -4.98 -17.40
C ARG A 282 4.61 -6.20 -17.08
N LYS A 283 5.21 -7.33 -16.68
CA LYS A 283 4.46 -8.51 -16.25
C LYS A 283 3.52 -8.23 -15.08
N LEU A 284 3.97 -7.40 -14.14
CA LEU A 284 3.13 -6.95 -13.03
C LEU A 284 1.94 -6.13 -13.53
N ASN A 285 2.18 -5.15 -14.41
CA ASN A 285 1.11 -4.33 -14.97
C ASN A 285 0.11 -5.18 -15.77
N ASP A 286 0.59 -6.10 -16.63
CA ASP A 286 -0.26 -7.02 -17.38
C ASP A 286 -1.17 -7.82 -16.42
N SER A 287 -0.62 -8.32 -15.31
CA SER A 287 -1.40 -9.03 -14.30
C SER A 287 -2.46 -8.18 -13.62
N PHE A 288 -2.24 -6.87 -13.49
CA PHE A 288 -3.24 -5.93 -12.95
C PHE A 288 -4.38 -5.67 -13.95
N ILE A 289 -4.04 -5.54 -15.23
CA ILE A 289 -5.03 -5.34 -16.32
C ILE A 289 -5.98 -6.55 -16.41
N GLU A 290 -5.47 -7.76 -16.20
CA GLU A 290 -6.26 -9.00 -16.25
C GLU A 290 -7.27 -9.15 -15.09
N CYS A 291 -7.13 -8.42 -13.99
CA CYS A 291 -7.96 -8.57 -12.80
C CYS A 291 -9.41 -8.03 -12.91
N GLY A 292 -9.74 -7.27 -13.94
CA GLY A 292 -11.10 -6.73 -14.16
C GLY A 292 -11.49 -5.50 -13.33
N GLY A 293 -10.73 -5.14 -12.28
CA GLY A 293 -10.88 -3.90 -11.51
C GLY A 293 -12.24 -3.73 -10.84
N THR A 294 -12.71 -2.49 -10.81
CA THR A 294 -14.00 -2.11 -10.19
C THR A 294 -15.20 -2.85 -10.80
N LYS A 295 -15.15 -3.21 -12.08
CA LYS A 295 -16.23 -3.96 -12.74
C LYS A 295 -16.41 -5.34 -12.13
N GLU A 296 -15.29 -6.04 -11.91
CA GLU A 296 -15.27 -7.35 -11.26
C GLU A 296 -15.75 -7.25 -9.82
N ALA A 297 -15.27 -6.26 -9.05
CA ALA A 297 -15.74 -6.02 -7.69
C ALA A 297 -17.25 -5.84 -7.61
N ILE A 298 -17.84 -5.03 -8.49
CA ILE A 298 -19.29 -4.81 -8.55
C ILE A 298 -20.03 -6.10 -8.91
N ALA A 299 -19.54 -6.90 -9.86
CA ALA A 299 -20.16 -8.15 -10.24
C ALA A 299 -20.20 -9.15 -9.07
N VAL A 300 -19.08 -9.26 -8.34
CA VAL A 300 -18.94 -10.11 -7.16
C VAL A 300 -19.91 -9.66 -6.04
N ILE A 301 -19.96 -8.36 -5.71
CA ILE A 301 -20.87 -7.83 -4.68
C ILE A 301 -22.34 -8.11 -5.07
N LYS A 302 -22.73 -7.87 -6.32
CA LYS A 302 -24.07 -8.17 -6.79
C LYS A 302 -24.43 -9.65 -6.70
N SER A 303 -23.46 -10.54 -6.86
CA SER A 303 -23.71 -11.99 -6.72
C SER A 303 -24.04 -12.41 -5.29
N LEU A 304 -23.58 -11.66 -4.28
CA LEU A 304 -23.95 -11.89 -2.88
C LEU A 304 -25.40 -11.53 -2.59
N LEU A 305 -25.94 -10.50 -3.25
CA LEU A 305 -27.32 -10.02 -3.04
C LEU A 305 -28.37 -10.95 -3.69
N ASN A 306 -27.95 -11.81 -4.61
CA ASN A 306 -28.84 -12.74 -5.32
C ASN A 306 -28.88 -14.15 -4.73
N LYS A 307 -28.19 -14.38 -3.61
CA LYS A 307 -28.20 -15.61 -2.82
C LYS A 307 -29.10 -15.47 -1.59
#